data_fd54550afcbe0fb7c52e277172c7232e
#
_entry.id   fd54550afcbe0fb7c52e277172c7232e
#
_cell.length_a   1.000
_cell.length_b   1.000
_cell.length_c   1.000
_cell.angle_alpha   90.00
_cell.angle_beta   90.00
_cell.angle_gamma   90.00
#
_symmetry.space_group_name_H-M   'P 1'
#
loop_
_entity.id
_entity.type
_entity.pdbx_description
1 polymer ?
#
loop_
_entity_poly.entity_id
_entity_poly.type
_entity_poly.pdbx_seq_one_letter_code
_entity_poly.pdbx_strand_id
1 'polypeptide(L)'
;MKRIVRIVCLILVIWVFFAGCKSDDYKEAVALQEAGDYAAALKIYSTIDGYQDTSDRIAYCETMISAIGAYDAAAKSLSAKNDELNAAISAAEDLLASGKPALDPSLAPALEEAITNAQDAFVAITDMPADVAAIQEVASGMDEVDYSQVSEYLTSAESELAQSIAKYGLVDAPEESYVMDCVARVPGVIAVAAATEETDTNNLLGKAGSYYARIVFSYELVGNSSAQGANLVAQGTDCGGSIEVFNTAEDAEKRSVYLGAFDGTVFASGSHTVIGTVLVRTSDKLTTSQQKELEANIIEILTTVS
;
A
#
# COMPACT_ATOMS: atom_id res chain seq x y z
N MET A 1 -71.74 29.02 -41.80
CA MET A 1 -71.70 27.60 -42.07
C MET A 1 -70.55 27.12 -42.94
N LYS A 2 -70.03 27.88 -43.93
CA LYS A 2 -68.91 27.37 -44.79
C LYS A 2 -67.50 27.29 -44.16
N ARG A 3 -67.22 27.96 -43.05
CA ARG A 3 -65.91 27.92 -42.35
C ARG A 3 -65.78 26.76 -41.36
N ILE A 4 -66.91 26.30 -40.79
CA ILE A 4 -66.91 25.19 -39.82
C ILE A 4 -66.73 23.84 -40.54
N VAL A 5 -67.30 23.70 -41.74
CA VAL A 5 -67.15 22.47 -42.54
C VAL A 5 -65.71 22.25 -43.03
N ARG A 6 -64.92 23.32 -43.29
CA ARG A 6 -63.52 23.21 -43.70
C ARG A 6 -62.60 22.81 -42.56
N ILE A 7 -62.92 23.22 -41.32
CA ILE A 7 -62.10 22.84 -40.12
C ILE A 7 -62.37 21.39 -39.72
N VAL A 8 -63.59 20.92 -39.82
CA VAL A 8 -63.94 19.51 -39.51
C VAL A 8 -63.34 18.54 -40.54
N CYS A 9 -63.30 18.89 -41.84
CA CYS A 9 -62.64 18.09 -42.85
C CYS A 9 -61.10 18.07 -42.68
N LEU A 10 -60.46 19.16 -42.18
CA LEU A 10 -59.00 19.20 -41.94
C LEU A 10 -58.61 18.37 -40.72
N ILE A 11 -59.43 18.32 -39.68
CA ILE A 11 -59.21 17.48 -38.50
C ILE A 11 -59.39 16.00 -38.82
N LEU A 12 -60.35 15.63 -39.67
CA LEU A 12 -60.55 14.25 -40.12
C LEU A 12 -59.40 13.74 -41.03
N VAL A 13 -58.79 14.61 -41.84
CA VAL A 13 -57.64 14.23 -42.69
C VAL A 13 -56.36 14.07 -41.89
N ILE A 14 -56.20 14.82 -40.78
CA ILE A 14 -55.04 14.63 -39.88
C ILE A 14 -55.14 13.30 -39.08
N TRP A 15 -56.35 12.85 -38.76
CA TRP A 15 -56.55 11.55 -38.06
C TRP A 15 -56.38 10.32 -38.98
N VAL A 16 -56.58 10.45 -40.31
CA VAL A 16 -56.38 9.38 -41.27
C VAL A 16 -54.90 9.17 -41.63
N PHE A 17 -54.03 10.15 -41.42
CA PHE A 17 -52.60 10.01 -41.64
C PHE A 17 -51.82 9.40 -40.44
N PHE A 18 -52.46 9.21 -39.27
CA PHE A 18 -51.88 8.56 -38.11
C PHE A 18 -52.36 7.12 -37.91
N ALA A 19 -53.21 6.59 -38.81
CA ALA A 19 -53.49 5.16 -38.86
C ALA A 19 -52.47 4.49 -39.80
N GLY A 20 -51.19 4.51 -39.44
CA GLY A 20 -50.23 3.54 -39.96
C GLY A 20 -50.87 2.14 -39.79
N CYS A 21 -50.71 1.27 -40.78
CA CYS A 21 -51.31 -0.06 -40.68
C CYS A 21 -50.65 -0.77 -39.49
N LYS A 22 -51.40 -1.02 -38.39
CA LYS A 22 -50.87 -1.72 -37.21
C LYS A 22 -50.03 -2.96 -37.54
N SER A 23 -50.30 -3.57 -38.71
CA SER A 23 -49.55 -4.68 -39.25
C SER A 23 -48.15 -4.32 -39.69
N ASP A 24 -47.91 -3.11 -40.24
CA ASP A 24 -46.59 -2.69 -40.70
C ASP A 24 -45.75 -2.16 -39.53
N ASP A 25 -46.36 -1.41 -38.60
CA ASP A 25 -45.75 -0.99 -37.34
C ASP A 25 -45.33 -2.22 -36.52
N TYR A 26 -46.17 -3.26 -36.47
CA TYR A 26 -45.84 -4.53 -35.80
C TYR A 26 -44.62 -5.23 -36.42
N LYS A 27 -44.55 -5.32 -37.77
CA LYS A 27 -43.40 -5.95 -38.45
C LYS A 27 -42.10 -5.14 -38.21
N GLU A 28 -42.20 -3.81 -38.22
CA GLU A 28 -41.07 -2.93 -37.91
C GLU A 28 -40.57 -3.17 -36.48
N ALA A 29 -41.47 -3.20 -35.49
CA ALA A 29 -41.12 -3.46 -34.10
C ALA A 29 -40.49 -4.85 -33.88
N VAL A 30 -41.00 -5.88 -34.60
CA VAL A 30 -40.38 -7.24 -34.57
C VAL A 30 -38.98 -7.20 -35.12
N ALA A 31 -38.73 -6.52 -36.26
CA ALA A 31 -37.40 -6.44 -36.84
C ALA A 31 -36.40 -5.68 -35.90
N LEU A 32 -36.85 -4.60 -35.23
CA LEU A 32 -36.04 -3.92 -34.23
C LEU A 32 -35.73 -4.79 -33.02
N GLN A 33 -36.74 -5.53 -32.52
CA GLN A 33 -36.53 -6.49 -31.42
C GLN A 33 -35.53 -7.59 -31.78
N GLU A 34 -35.61 -8.14 -33.00
CA GLU A 34 -34.66 -9.15 -33.51
C GLU A 34 -33.26 -8.60 -33.71
N ALA A 35 -33.15 -7.29 -34.02
CA ALA A 35 -31.89 -6.58 -34.11
C ALA A 35 -31.31 -6.18 -32.74
N GLY A 36 -32.04 -6.43 -31.64
CA GLY A 36 -31.59 -6.07 -30.27
C GLY A 36 -31.92 -4.62 -29.86
N ASP A 37 -32.60 -3.84 -30.71
CA ASP A 37 -33.07 -2.48 -30.37
C ASP A 37 -34.42 -2.55 -29.63
N TYR A 38 -34.36 -3.10 -28.41
CA TYR A 38 -35.56 -3.28 -27.57
C TYR A 38 -36.24 -1.94 -27.21
N ALA A 39 -35.47 -0.86 -27.10
CA ALA A 39 -36.02 0.46 -26.75
C ALA A 39 -36.86 1.04 -27.92
N ALA A 40 -36.39 0.93 -29.15
CA ALA A 40 -37.13 1.35 -30.34
C ALA A 40 -38.36 0.43 -30.59
N ALA A 41 -38.19 -0.89 -30.44
CA ALA A 41 -39.26 -1.87 -30.53
C ALA A 41 -40.36 -1.60 -29.51
N LEU A 42 -40.02 -1.39 -28.23
CA LEU A 42 -40.96 -1.04 -27.15
C LEU A 42 -41.79 0.21 -27.47
N LYS A 43 -41.13 1.24 -27.99
CA LYS A 43 -41.80 2.48 -28.38
C LYS A 43 -42.90 2.24 -29.43
N ILE A 44 -42.63 1.41 -30.44
CA ILE A 44 -43.61 1.08 -31.48
C ILE A 44 -44.68 0.15 -30.91
N TYR A 45 -44.36 -0.91 -30.22
CA TYR A 45 -45.31 -1.82 -29.58
C TYR A 45 -46.31 -1.06 -28.69
N SER A 46 -45.84 -0.09 -27.93
CA SER A 46 -46.70 0.73 -27.05
C SER A 46 -47.75 1.57 -27.81
N THR A 47 -47.51 1.89 -29.09
CA THR A 47 -48.50 2.61 -29.93
C THR A 47 -49.59 1.72 -30.50
N ILE A 48 -49.34 0.39 -30.58
CA ILE A 48 -50.23 -0.61 -31.14
C ILE A 48 -50.64 -1.66 -30.09
N ASP A 49 -50.61 -1.30 -28.82
CA ASP A 49 -50.96 -2.20 -27.71
C ASP A 49 -52.32 -2.86 -27.93
N GLY A 50 -52.42 -4.15 -27.58
CA GLY A 50 -53.56 -4.99 -27.82
C GLY A 50 -53.66 -5.53 -29.25
N TYR A 51 -52.68 -5.29 -30.11
CA TYR A 51 -52.61 -5.91 -31.44
C TYR A 51 -51.72 -7.18 -31.40
N GLN A 52 -52.26 -8.35 -31.78
CA GLN A 52 -51.57 -9.64 -31.71
C GLN A 52 -51.01 -9.91 -30.30
N ASP A 53 -49.72 -10.26 -30.20
CA ASP A 53 -48.94 -10.56 -28.96
C ASP A 53 -48.14 -9.36 -28.41
N THR A 54 -48.57 -8.11 -28.79
CA THR A 54 -47.81 -6.87 -28.38
C THR A 54 -47.65 -6.73 -26.87
N SER A 55 -48.64 -7.16 -26.07
CA SER A 55 -48.53 -7.07 -24.61
C SER A 55 -47.40 -7.95 -24.08
N ASP A 56 -47.21 -9.17 -24.61
CA ASP A 56 -46.10 -10.07 -24.21
C ASP A 56 -44.75 -9.55 -24.70
N ARG A 57 -44.71 -8.94 -25.90
CA ARG A 57 -43.52 -8.35 -26.47
C ARG A 57 -43.07 -7.06 -25.73
N ILE A 58 -44.05 -6.26 -25.29
CA ILE A 58 -43.78 -5.09 -24.44
C ILE A 58 -43.08 -5.59 -23.13
N ALA A 59 -43.67 -6.55 -22.44
CA ALA A 59 -43.12 -7.11 -21.22
C ALA A 59 -41.73 -7.71 -21.42
N TYR A 60 -41.50 -8.40 -22.54
CA TYR A 60 -40.19 -8.92 -22.91
C TYR A 60 -39.19 -7.81 -23.16
N CYS A 61 -39.51 -6.78 -23.95
CA CYS A 61 -38.61 -5.64 -24.20
C CYS A 61 -38.27 -4.89 -22.93
N GLU A 62 -39.24 -4.64 -22.04
CA GLU A 62 -39.00 -4.00 -20.74
C GLU A 62 -38.05 -4.83 -19.87
N THR A 63 -38.22 -6.15 -19.84
CA THR A 63 -37.35 -7.04 -19.09
C THR A 63 -35.94 -7.06 -19.65
N MET A 64 -35.78 -7.12 -20.98
CA MET A 64 -34.48 -7.03 -21.66
C MET A 64 -33.76 -5.71 -21.37
N ILE A 65 -34.47 -4.59 -21.50
CA ILE A 65 -33.90 -3.24 -21.22
C ILE A 65 -33.42 -3.17 -19.78
N SER A 66 -34.20 -3.69 -18.83
CA SER A 66 -33.83 -3.72 -17.42
C SER A 66 -32.61 -4.61 -17.17
N ALA A 67 -32.55 -5.80 -17.78
CA ALA A 67 -31.43 -6.71 -17.64
C ALA A 67 -30.13 -6.15 -18.24
N ILE A 68 -30.21 -5.55 -19.45
CA ILE A 68 -29.08 -4.87 -20.10
C ILE A 68 -28.59 -3.71 -19.23
N GLY A 69 -29.51 -2.88 -18.70
CA GLY A 69 -29.16 -1.78 -17.81
C GLY A 69 -28.44 -2.24 -16.51
N ALA A 70 -28.88 -3.36 -15.94
CA ALA A 70 -28.22 -3.98 -14.78
C ALA A 70 -26.81 -4.47 -15.13
N TYR A 71 -26.67 -5.15 -16.27
CA TYR A 71 -25.37 -5.60 -16.77
C TYR A 71 -24.40 -4.42 -16.99
N ASP A 72 -24.84 -3.37 -17.67
CA ASP A 72 -23.99 -2.20 -17.93
C ASP A 72 -23.53 -1.52 -16.63
N ALA A 73 -24.43 -1.45 -15.64
CA ALA A 73 -24.09 -0.90 -14.33
C ALA A 73 -23.06 -1.78 -13.59
N ALA A 74 -23.27 -3.10 -13.58
CA ALA A 74 -22.38 -4.06 -12.94
C ALA A 74 -21.01 -4.11 -13.62
N ALA A 75 -20.96 -4.13 -14.96
CA ALA A 75 -19.71 -4.09 -15.73
C ALA A 75 -18.92 -2.79 -15.47
N LYS A 76 -19.60 -1.66 -15.39
CA LYS A 76 -18.97 -0.39 -15.04
C LYS A 76 -18.43 -0.39 -13.60
N SER A 77 -19.19 -0.93 -12.67
CA SER A 77 -18.78 -1.08 -11.26
C SER A 77 -17.54 -1.96 -11.14
N LEU A 78 -17.56 -3.14 -11.79
CA LEU A 78 -16.41 -4.05 -11.79
C LEU A 78 -15.19 -3.43 -12.47
N SER A 79 -15.37 -2.71 -13.58
CA SER A 79 -14.26 -1.98 -14.22
C SER A 79 -13.59 -1.01 -13.27
N ALA A 80 -14.35 -0.23 -12.50
CA ALA A 80 -13.82 0.69 -11.52
C ALA A 80 -13.04 -0.03 -10.39
N LYS A 81 -13.60 -1.14 -9.87
CA LYS A 81 -12.92 -1.99 -8.88
C LYS A 81 -11.60 -2.56 -9.42
N ASN A 82 -11.60 -3.00 -10.68
CA ASN A 82 -10.42 -3.51 -11.37
C ASN A 82 -9.34 -2.43 -11.55
N ASP A 83 -9.73 -1.21 -11.91
CA ASP A 83 -8.82 -0.08 -12.07
C ASP A 83 -8.17 0.30 -10.73
N GLU A 84 -8.93 0.31 -9.63
CA GLU A 84 -8.43 0.57 -8.29
C GLU A 84 -7.44 -0.52 -7.83
N LEU A 85 -7.77 -1.80 -8.05
CA LEU A 85 -6.89 -2.91 -7.71
C LEU A 85 -5.58 -2.86 -8.51
N ASN A 86 -5.67 -2.62 -9.82
CA ASN A 86 -4.49 -2.49 -10.68
C ASN A 86 -3.61 -1.31 -10.29
N ALA A 87 -4.19 -0.19 -9.87
CA ALA A 87 -3.43 0.97 -9.38
C ALA A 87 -2.66 0.63 -8.09
N ALA A 88 -3.29 -0.10 -7.16
CA ALA A 88 -2.65 -0.55 -5.94
C ALA A 88 -1.51 -1.57 -6.22
N ILE A 89 -1.73 -2.52 -7.12
CA ILE A 89 -0.70 -3.47 -7.56
C ILE A 89 0.50 -2.71 -8.16
N SER A 90 0.26 -1.75 -9.05
CA SER A 90 1.33 -0.97 -9.68
C SER A 90 2.13 -0.16 -8.66
N ALA A 91 1.50 0.43 -7.64
CA ALA A 91 2.20 1.16 -6.59
C ALA A 91 3.10 0.23 -5.76
N ALA A 92 2.61 -0.96 -5.43
CA ALA A 92 3.37 -1.98 -4.70
C ALA A 92 4.56 -2.51 -5.52
N GLU A 93 4.37 -2.75 -6.83
CA GLU A 93 5.44 -3.14 -7.76
C GLU A 93 6.51 -2.06 -7.89
N ASP A 94 6.13 -0.78 -7.97
CA ASP A 94 7.05 0.37 -8.00
C ASP A 94 7.88 0.46 -6.71
N LEU A 95 7.27 0.20 -5.55
CA LEU A 95 7.98 0.17 -4.28
C LEU A 95 9.05 -0.93 -4.26
N LEU A 96 8.73 -2.16 -4.68
CA LEU A 96 9.68 -3.26 -4.81
C LEU A 96 10.79 -2.94 -5.82
N ALA A 97 10.42 -2.39 -6.98
CA ALA A 97 11.36 -2.03 -8.04
C ALA A 97 12.34 -0.93 -7.62
N SER A 98 12.01 -0.15 -6.58
CA SER A 98 12.90 0.87 -6.02
C SER A 98 14.22 0.28 -5.50
N GLY A 99 14.22 -1.00 -5.12
CA GLY A 99 15.40 -1.72 -4.60
C GLY A 99 15.98 -1.11 -3.34
N LYS A 100 15.25 -0.23 -2.65
CA LYS A 100 15.73 0.43 -1.43
C LYS A 100 15.85 -0.59 -0.29
N PRO A 101 16.93 -0.54 0.50
CA PRO A 101 17.08 -1.43 1.64
C PRO A 101 16.04 -1.13 2.72
N ALA A 102 15.56 -2.17 3.37
CA ALA A 102 14.63 -2.11 4.50
C ALA A 102 15.30 -2.66 5.76
N LEU A 103 14.86 -2.23 6.93
CA LEU A 103 15.34 -2.78 8.21
C LEU A 103 14.96 -4.25 8.38
N ASP A 104 13.77 -4.62 7.95
CA ASP A 104 13.30 -6.00 7.93
C ASP A 104 13.31 -6.52 6.48
N PRO A 105 14.26 -7.37 6.12
CA PRO A 105 14.36 -7.90 4.77
C PRO A 105 13.24 -8.90 4.40
N SER A 106 12.45 -9.36 5.37
CA SER A 106 11.33 -10.29 5.12
C SER A 106 10.10 -9.60 4.51
N LEU A 107 10.02 -8.27 4.60
CA LEU A 107 8.85 -7.51 4.13
C LEU A 107 8.78 -7.41 2.60
N ALA A 108 9.90 -7.43 1.88
CA ALA A 108 9.88 -7.43 0.43
C ALA A 108 9.26 -8.72 -0.15
N PRO A 109 9.65 -9.94 0.28
CA PRO A 109 8.95 -11.17 -0.09
C PRO A 109 7.47 -11.20 0.32
N ALA A 110 7.10 -10.62 1.47
CA ALA A 110 5.71 -10.54 1.90
C ALA A 110 4.86 -9.65 0.97
N LEU A 111 5.44 -8.54 0.49
CA LEU A 111 4.77 -7.70 -0.51
C LEU A 111 4.66 -8.39 -1.87
N GLU A 112 5.67 -9.16 -2.30
CA GLU A 112 5.58 -9.99 -3.53
C GLU A 112 4.42 -10.99 -3.46
N GLU A 113 4.24 -11.65 -2.30
CA GLU A 113 3.10 -12.55 -2.07
C GLU A 113 1.78 -11.79 -2.11
N ALA A 114 1.68 -10.62 -1.49
CA ALA A 114 0.47 -9.80 -1.50
C ALA A 114 0.09 -9.35 -2.92
N ILE A 115 1.06 -8.96 -3.75
CA ILE A 115 0.87 -8.62 -5.16
C ILE A 115 0.33 -9.83 -5.92
N THR A 116 0.93 -11.00 -5.74
CA THR A 116 0.50 -12.25 -6.40
C THR A 116 -0.96 -12.57 -6.05
N ASN A 117 -1.31 -12.49 -4.76
CA ASN A 117 -2.67 -12.74 -4.30
C ASN A 117 -3.68 -11.74 -4.89
N ALA A 118 -3.28 -10.47 -5.05
CA ALA A 118 -4.13 -9.44 -5.66
C ALA A 118 -4.31 -9.68 -7.17
N GLN A 119 -3.26 -10.08 -7.88
CA GLN A 119 -3.31 -10.44 -9.30
C GLN A 119 -4.19 -11.67 -9.55
N ASP A 120 -4.08 -12.70 -8.70
CA ASP A 120 -4.86 -13.93 -8.80
C ASP A 120 -6.36 -13.71 -8.49
N ALA A 121 -6.70 -12.70 -7.69
CA ALA A 121 -8.07 -12.34 -7.37
C ALA A 121 -8.80 -11.61 -8.50
N PHE A 122 -8.10 -11.14 -9.53
CA PHE A 122 -8.65 -10.33 -10.60
C PHE A 122 -9.75 -11.07 -11.38
N VAL A 123 -10.91 -10.42 -11.53
CA VAL A 123 -12.05 -10.93 -12.29
C VAL A 123 -12.24 -10.10 -13.54
N ALA A 124 -12.20 -10.76 -14.70
CA ALA A 124 -12.47 -10.13 -15.98
C ALA A 124 -13.97 -9.83 -16.15
N ILE A 125 -14.31 -8.75 -16.87
CA ILE A 125 -15.68 -8.49 -17.28
C ILE A 125 -16.09 -9.54 -18.30
N THR A 126 -17.17 -10.28 -18.01
CA THR A 126 -17.71 -11.31 -18.89
C THR A 126 -18.58 -10.66 -19.97
N ASP A 127 -18.48 -11.13 -21.20
CA ASP A 127 -19.34 -10.66 -22.30
C ASP A 127 -20.82 -10.85 -21.99
N MET A 128 -21.67 -9.92 -22.45
CA MET A 128 -23.10 -9.95 -22.21
C MET A 128 -23.76 -11.09 -22.99
N PRO A 129 -24.46 -12.02 -22.31
CA PRO A 129 -25.22 -13.09 -22.98
C PRO A 129 -26.43 -12.55 -23.74
N ALA A 130 -27.09 -13.42 -24.51
CA ALA A 130 -28.31 -13.06 -25.26
C ALA A 130 -29.60 -13.28 -24.47
N ASP A 131 -29.60 -14.14 -23.47
CA ASP A 131 -30.76 -14.54 -22.66
C ASP A 131 -30.89 -13.71 -21.40
N VAL A 132 -32.12 -13.27 -21.07
CA VAL A 132 -32.39 -12.41 -19.91
C VAL A 132 -31.86 -12.99 -18.60
N ALA A 133 -32.12 -14.28 -18.35
CA ALA A 133 -31.71 -14.92 -17.10
C ALA A 133 -30.18 -15.00 -17.00
N ALA A 134 -29.51 -15.32 -18.11
CA ALA A 134 -28.07 -15.35 -18.21
C ALA A 134 -27.44 -13.94 -18.05
N ILE A 135 -28.07 -12.89 -18.61
CA ILE A 135 -27.63 -11.49 -18.40
C ILE A 135 -27.71 -11.14 -16.92
N GLN A 136 -28.82 -11.47 -16.26
CA GLN A 136 -29.01 -11.19 -14.83
C GLN A 136 -28.01 -11.95 -13.94
N GLU A 137 -27.73 -13.21 -14.25
CA GLU A 137 -26.74 -14.03 -13.55
C GLU A 137 -25.33 -13.43 -13.67
N VAL A 138 -24.91 -13.05 -14.88
CA VAL A 138 -23.61 -12.41 -15.13
C VAL A 138 -23.51 -11.06 -14.42
N ALA A 139 -24.57 -10.24 -14.48
CA ALA A 139 -24.60 -8.96 -13.79
C ALA A 139 -24.47 -9.14 -12.27
N SER A 140 -25.21 -10.08 -11.68
CA SER A 140 -25.12 -10.38 -10.24
C SER A 140 -23.72 -10.86 -9.85
N GLY A 141 -23.13 -11.77 -10.64
CA GLY A 141 -21.77 -12.25 -10.38
C GLY A 141 -20.72 -11.15 -10.42
N MET A 142 -20.84 -10.17 -11.32
CA MET A 142 -19.96 -9.01 -11.38
C MET A 142 -20.16 -8.05 -10.19
N ASP A 143 -21.39 -7.85 -9.74
CA ASP A 143 -21.68 -6.99 -8.58
C ASP A 143 -21.17 -7.61 -7.27
N GLU A 144 -21.19 -8.93 -7.14
CA GLU A 144 -20.72 -9.69 -5.97
C GLU A 144 -19.19 -9.68 -5.82
N VAL A 145 -18.44 -9.27 -6.85
CA VAL A 145 -16.97 -9.20 -6.74
C VAL A 145 -16.58 -8.19 -5.67
N ASP A 146 -15.81 -8.67 -4.70
CA ASP A 146 -15.28 -7.87 -3.59
C ASP A 146 -13.76 -8.10 -3.44
N TYR A 147 -13.00 -7.04 -3.61
CA TYR A 147 -11.54 -7.03 -3.45
C TYR A 147 -11.08 -6.51 -2.09
N SER A 148 -11.98 -6.21 -1.16
CA SER A 148 -11.66 -5.55 0.11
C SER A 148 -10.53 -6.26 0.86
N GLN A 149 -10.62 -7.58 0.97
CA GLN A 149 -9.64 -8.38 1.73
C GLN A 149 -8.25 -8.36 1.08
N VAL A 150 -8.16 -8.56 -0.24
CA VAL A 150 -6.87 -8.59 -0.93
C VAL A 150 -6.26 -7.19 -1.03
N SER A 151 -7.09 -6.15 -1.17
CA SER A 151 -6.65 -4.75 -1.18
C SER A 151 -6.13 -4.31 0.19
N GLU A 152 -6.80 -4.71 1.28
CA GLU A 152 -6.34 -4.44 2.64
C GLU A 152 -4.99 -5.11 2.92
N TYR A 153 -4.85 -6.39 2.54
CA TYR A 153 -3.60 -7.12 2.70
C TYR A 153 -2.46 -6.50 1.90
N LEU A 154 -2.70 -6.14 0.63
CA LEU A 154 -1.73 -5.48 -0.24
C LEU A 154 -1.29 -4.12 0.34
N THR A 155 -2.24 -3.30 0.77
CA THR A 155 -1.96 -1.97 1.34
C THR A 155 -1.19 -2.08 2.65
N SER A 156 -1.49 -3.07 3.51
CA SER A 156 -0.75 -3.32 4.75
C SER A 156 0.69 -3.69 4.45
N ALA A 157 0.92 -4.66 3.58
CA ALA A 157 2.25 -5.12 3.21
C ALA A 157 3.09 -3.99 2.56
N GLU A 158 2.49 -3.18 1.69
CA GLU A 158 3.14 -2.00 1.09
C GLU A 158 3.53 -0.98 2.17
N SER A 159 2.63 -0.66 3.09
CA SER A 159 2.87 0.28 4.18
C SER A 159 3.98 -0.20 5.11
N GLU A 160 3.99 -1.49 5.47
CA GLU A 160 5.02 -2.09 6.32
C GLU A 160 6.40 -2.01 5.68
N LEU A 161 6.52 -2.35 4.39
CA LEU A 161 7.78 -2.25 3.66
C LEU A 161 8.23 -0.78 3.54
N ALA A 162 7.31 0.13 3.18
CA ALA A 162 7.63 1.56 3.08
C ALA A 162 8.13 2.15 4.41
N GLN A 163 7.50 1.78 5.52
CA GLN A 163 7.94 2.19 6.85
C GLN A 163 9.31 1.61 7.21
N SER A 164 9.57 0.35 6.88
CA SER A 164 10.86 -0.30 7.11
C SER A 164 11.98 0.33 6.31
N ILE A 165 11.73 0.71 5.05
CA ILE A 165 12.65 1.49 4.20
C ILE A 165 12.90 2.88 4.81
N ALA A 166 11.85 3.57 5.25
CA ALA A 166 11.99 4.88 5.88
C ALA A 166 12.84 4.82 7.16
N LYS A 167 12.62 3.80 7.99
CA LYS A 167 13.41 3.56 9.19
C LYS A 167 14.88 3.25 8.87
N TYR A 168 15.13 2.44 7.83
CA TYR A 168 16.50 2.16 7.37
C TYR A 168 17.22 3.44 6.97
N GLY A 169 16.54 4.35 6.26
CA GLY A 169 17.10 5.64 5.86
C GLY A 169 17.57 6.52 7.02
N LEU A 170 17.05 6.32 8.24
CA LEU A 170 17.50 7.04 9.44
C LEU A 170 18.81 6.51 10.03
N VAL A 171 19.18 5.28 9.68
CA VAL A 171 20.39 4.59 10.16
C VAL A 171 21.35 4.22 9.03
N ASP A 172 21.14 4.78 7.84
CA ASP A 172 22.03 4.66 6.69
C ASP A 172 22.95 5.90 6.62
N ALA A 173 24.14 5.75 7.13
CA ALA A 173 25.16 6.81 7.27
C ALA A 173 24.61 8.12 7.89
N PRO A 174 23.98 8.06 9.07
CA PRO A 174 23.37 9.23 9.70
C PRO A 174 24.43 10.26 10.15
N GLU A 175 24.04 11.52 10.13
CA GLU A 175 24.88 12.60 10.67
C GLU A 175 25.17 12.40 12.16
N GLU A 176 26.40 12.71 12.61
CA GLU A 176 26.82 12.62 14.02
C GLU A 176 25.86 13.34 14.96
N SER A 177 25.44 14.56 14.60
CA SER A 177 24.51 15.38 15.39
C SER A 177 23.15 14.69 15.58
N TYR A 178 22.62 14.03 14.55
CA TYR A 178 21.38 13.27 14.64
C TYR A 178 21.51 12.14 15.67
N VAL A 179 22.59 11.37 15.57
CA VAL A 179 22.83 10.26 16.52
C VAL A 179 22.99 10.76 17.94
N MET A 180 23.72 11.86 18.15
CA MET A 180 23.86 12.48 19.47
C MET A 180 22.51 12.92 20.06
N ASP A 181 21.68 13.58 19.26
CA ASP A 181 20.34 14.03 19.67
C ASP A 181 19.41 12.87 19.99
N CYS A 182 19.51 11.77 19.23
CA CYS A 182 18.76 10.55 19.51
C CYS A 182 19.20 9.92 20.83
N VAL A 183 20.49 9.68 21.01
CA VAL A 183 21.05 9.04 22.22
C VAL A 183 20.77 9.87 23.47
N ALA A 184 20.81 11.20 23.37
CA ALA A 184 20.49 12.10 24.49
C ALA A 184 19.04 11.98 24.97
N ARG A 185 18.12 11.46 24.15
CA ARG A 185 16.71 11.24 24.49
C ARG A 185 16.44 9.85 25.08
N VAL A 186 17.41 8.96 25.07
CA VAL A 186 17.24 7.60 25.61
C VAL A 186 17.06 7.67 27.14
N PRO A 187 16.01 7.07 27.70
CA PRO A 187 15.79 7.04 29.14
C PRO A 187 17.01 6.46 29.88
N GLY A 188 17.46 7.18 30.94
CA GLY A 188 18.61 6.76 31.74
C GLY A 188 19.98 7.20 31.20
N VAL A 189 20.06 7.75 30.00
CA VAL A 189 21.27 8.41 29.50
C VAL A 189 21.44 9.76 30.20
N ILE A 190 22.63 9.99 30.79
CA ILE A 190 22.95 11.19 31.59
C ILE A 190 23.74 12.21 30.78
N ALA A 191 24.70 11.76 30.00
CA ALA A 191 25.57 12.61 29.20
C ALA A 191 25.94 11.89 27.89
N VAL A 192 26.16 12.71 26.84
CA VAL A 192 26.58 12.28 25.50
C VAL A 192 27.76 13.11 25.06
N ALA A 193 28.78 12.53 24.43
CA ALA A 193 29.91 13.21 23.86
C ALA A 193 30.39 12.51 22.59
N ALA A 194 30.74 13.31 21.57
CA ALA A 194 31.40 12.82 20.36
C ALA A 194 32.92 12.71 20.57
N ALA A 195 33.53 11.69 20.00
CA ALA A 195 34.97 11.56 19.93
C ALA A 195 35.53 12.41 18.78
N THR A 196 36.73 12.97 18.96
CA THR A 196 37.56 13.51 17.87
C THR A 196 38.70 12.53 17.55
N GLU A 197 39.42 12.77 16.45
CA GLU A 197 40.57 11.91 16.08
C GLU A 197 41.62 11.85 17.22
N GLU A 198 41.77 12.94 17.96
CA GLU A 198 42.73 13.03 19.09
C GLU A 198 42.20 12.33 20.35
N THR A 199 40.89 12.27 20.54
CA THR A 199 40.28 11.68 21.74
C THR A 199 39.78 10.26 21.55
N ASP A 200 39.76 9.76 20.30
CA ASP A 200 39.31 8.39 20.02
C ASP A 200 40.30 7.35 20.56
N THR A 201 39.95 6.73 21.67
CA THR A 201 40.76 5.70 22.34
C THR A 201 41.06 4.47 21.51
N ASN A 202 40.24 4.20 20.49
CA ASN A 202 40.45 3.06 19.56
C ASN A 202 41.43 3.43 18.42
N ASN A 203 41.72 4.71 18.19
CA ASN A 203 42.52 5.18 17.06
C ASN A 203 41.98 4.74 15.68
N LEU A 204 40.67 4.68 15.51
CA LEU A 204 39.99 4.19 14.32
C LEU A 204 39.14 5.25 13.60
N LEU A 205 38.79 6.34 14.30
CA LEU A 205 37.94 7.39 13.74
C LEU A 205 38.56 7.98 12.46
N GLY A 206 37.75 8.06 11.40
CA GLY A 206 38.15 8.59 10.10
C GLY A 206 39.08 7.71 9.27
N LYS A 207 39.44 6.51 9.72
CA LYS A 207 40.27 5.57 8.94
C LYS A 207 39.44 4.78 7.94
N ALA A 208 40.04 4.42 6.83
CA ALA A 208 39.41 3.63 5.78
C ALA A 208 38.82 2.31 6.34
N GLY A 209 37.55 2.04 6.06
CA GLY A 209 36.82 0.84 6.54
C GLY A 209 36.47 0.90 8.04
N SER A 210 36.59 2.09 8.66
CA SER A 210 36.20 2.30 10.05
C SER A 210 35.10 3.35 10.17
N TYR A 211 34.70 3.64 11.40
CA TYR A 211 33.67 4.66 11.65
C TYR A 211 34.15 6.08 11.38
N TYR A 212 33.24 6.92 10.88
CA TYR A 212 33.48 8.36 10.73
C TYR A 212 32.91 9.18 11.88
N ALA A 213 32.05 8.61 12.72
CA ALA A 213 31.57 9.20 13.95
C ALA A 213 31.57 8.15 15.07
N ARG A 214 31.93 8.57 16.26
CA ARG A 214 31.84 7.78 17.48
C ARG A 214 31.27 8.61 18.60
N ILE A 215 30.10 8.24 19.07
CA ILE A 215 29.38 8.87 20.17
C ILE A 215 29.47 7.99 21.38
N VAL A 216 29.89 8.54 22.53
CA VAL A 216 29.95 7.84 23.82
C VAL A 216 28.91 8.43 24.76
N PHE A 217 28.25 7.60 25.53
CA PHE A 217 27.24 8.03 26.49
C PHE A 217 27.42 7.38 27.86
N SER A 218 27.06 8.13 28.90
CA SER A 218 26.95 7.61 30.26
C SER A 218 25.51 7.18 30.57
N TYR A 219 25.38 6.09 31.35
CA TYR A 219 24.08 5.50 31.68
C TYR A 219 23.94 5.34 33.19
N GLU A 220 22.77 5.69 33.74
CA GLU A 220 22.51 5.81 35.18
C GLU A 220 22.81 4.53 35.98
N LEU A 221 22.66 3.34 35.37
CA LEU A 221 22.91 2.06 36.01
C LEU A 221 24.38 1.65 36.04
N VAL A 222 25.28 2.48 35.49
CA VAL A 222 26.73 2.20 35.46
C VAL A 222 27.46 3.11 36.42
N GLY A 223 28.42 2.56 37.17
CA GLY A 223 29.07 3.26 38.30
C GLY A 223 29.85 4.54 37.96
N ASN A 224 30.20 4.78 36.69
CA ASN A 224 30.90 5.96 36.22
C ASN A 224 29.97 6.93 35.46
N SER A 225 28.68 6.91 35.76
CA SER A 225 27.65 7.70 35.06
C SER A 225 27.84 9.21 35.14
N SER A 226 28.66 9.73 36.05
CA SER A 226 28.96 11.18 36.18
C SER A 226 30.04 11.70 35.24
N ALA A 227 30.66 10.83 34.40
CA ALA A 227 31.67 11.26 33.44
C ALA A 227 31.06 12.14 32.34
N GLN A 228 31.74 13.21 31.95
CA GLN A 228 31.31 14.19 30.95
C GLN A 228 32.45 14.57 29.99
N GLY A 229 32.12 15.02 28.78
CA GLY A 229 33.06 15.53 27.79
C GLY A 229 34.22 14.59 27.48
N ALA A 230 35.45 15.05 27.47
CA ALA A 230 36.63 14.24 27.14
C ALA A 230 36.85 13.08 28.10
N ASN A 231 36.46 13.20 29.37
CA ASN A 231 36.50 12.08 30.33
C ASN A 231 35.50 10.97 29.97
N LEU A 232 34.34 11.32 29.44
CA LEU A 232 33.35 10.35 28.97
C LEU A 232 33.91 9.58 27.78
N VAL A 233 34.45 10.26 26.78
CA VAL A 233 35.07 9.63 25.59
C VAL A 233 36.23 8.73 25.99
N ALA A 234 37.08 9.15 26.95
CA ALA A 234 38.22 8.37 27.40
C ALA A 234 37.79 7.04 28.10
N GLN A 235 36.69 7.02 28.81
CA GLN A 235 36.17 5.82 29.47
C GLN A 235 35.42 4.86 28.51
N GLY A 236 34.94 5.39 27.36
CA GLY A 236 34.28 4.60 26.32
C GLY A 236 33.04 3.85 26.85
N THR A 237 32.90 2.56 26.55
CA THR A 237 31.76 1.74 26.98
C THR A 237 31.66 1.54 28.48
N ASP A 238 32.73 1.80 29.25
CA ASP A 238 32.75 1.66 30.69
C ASP A 238 31.79 2.58 31.45
N CYS A 239 31.30 3.63 30.80
CA CYS A 239 30.33 4.57 31.39
C CYS A 239 28.86 4.26 31.07
N GLY A 240 28.59 3.45 30.04
CA GLY A 240 27.24 3.17 29.57
C GLY A 240 27.25 2.52 28.20
N GLY A 241 27.86 3.16 27.21
CA GLY A 241 27.97 2.61 25.88
C GLY A 241 28.58 3.55 24.85
N SER A 242 28.65 3.09 23.61
CA SER A 242 29.05 3.91 22.47
C SER A 242 28.32 3.53 21.20
N ILE A 243 28.13 4.51 20.32
CA ILE A 243 27.60 4.33 18.98
C ILE A 243 28.73 4.59 17.99
N GLU A 244 29.00 3.67 17.10
CA GLU A 244 29.98 3.80 16.02
C GLU A 244 29.23 3.87 14.68
N VAL A 245 29.44 4.91 13.86
CA VAL A 245 28.72 5.14 12.59
C VAL A 245 29.68 4.96 11.43
N PHE A 246 29.26 4.10 10.48
CA PHE A 246 30.07 3.70 9.34
C PHE A 246 29.50 4.23 8.02
N ASN A 247 30.32 4.29 6.97
CA ASN A 247 29.85 4.62 5.63
C ASN A 247 29.06 3.49 4.97
N THR A 248 29.27 2.25 5.42
CA THR A 248 28.58 1.07 4.87
C THR A 248 28.19 0.09 5.97
N ALA A 249 27.08 -0.63 5.75
CA ALA A 249 26.65 -1.69 6.65
C ALA A 249 27.69 -2.83 6.72
N GLU A 250 28.41 -3.10 5.63
CA GLU A 250 29.48 -4.13 5.61
C GLU A 250 30.62 -3.78 6.57
N ASP A 251 31.03 -2.51 6.67
CA ASP A 251 32.08 -2.11 7.60
C ASP A 251 31.60 -2.13 9.05
N ALA A 252 30.35 -1.77 9.32
CA ALA A 252 29.71 -1.93 10.62
C ALA A 252 29.68 -3.40 11.05
N GLU A 253 29.30 -4.29 10.14
CA GLU A 253 29.25 -5.73 10.40
C GLU A 253 30.64 -6.34 10.63
N LYS A 254 31.65 -5.96 9.84
CA LYS A 254 33.06 -6.36 10.08
C LYS A 254 33.51 -5.97 11.48
N ARG A 255 33.12 -4.76 11.94
CA ARG A 255 33.43 -4.31 13.28
C ARG A 255 32.72 -5.13 14.35
N SER A 256 31.44 -5.45 14.15
CA SER A 256 30.66 -6.32 15.03
C SER A 256 31.28 -7.69 15.14
N VAL A 257 31.64 -8.32 14.03
CA VAL A 257 32.34 -9.62 13.99
C VAL A 257 33.69 -9.59 14.76
N TYR A 258 34.45 -8.48 14.57
CA TYR A 258 35.71 -8.30 15.32
C TYR A 258 35.46 -8.24 16.84
N LEU A 259 34.44 -7.52 17.30
CA LEU A 259 34.09 -7.43 18.71
C LEU A 259 33.61 -8.78 19.25
N GLY A 260 32.79 -9.49 18.48
CA GLY A 260 32.29 -10.82 18.81
C GLY A 260 33.38 -11.87 19.07
N ALA A 261 34.58 -11.68 18.50
CA ALA A 261 35.72 -12.56 18.78
C ALA A 261 36.21 -12.49 20.23
N PHE A 262 35.83 -11.46 20.98
CA PHE A 262 36.18 -11.26 22.38
C PHE A 262 35.03 -11.61 23.34
N ASP A 263 33.84 -11.92 22.85
CA ASP A 263 32.69 -12.26 23.67
C ASP A 263 32.96 -13.47 24.55
N GLY A 264 32.56 -13.39 25.81
CA GLY A 264 32.81 -14.42 26.80
C GLY A 264 34.25 -14.50 27.29
N THR A 265 35.16 -13.61 26.87
CA THR A 265 36.53 -13.47 27.36
C THR A 265 36.67 -12.33 28.34
N VAL A 266 37.83 -12.18 28.98
CA VAL A 266 38.19 -11.06 29.86
C VAL A 266 38.30 -9.70 29.09
N PHE A 267 38.26 -9.75 27.78
CA PHE A 267 38.34 -8.61 26.89
C PHE A 267 36.96 -8.22 26.30
N ALA A 268 35.91 -8.91 26.72
CA ALA A 268 34.55 -8.55 26.29
C ALA A 268 34.22 -7.11 26.77
N SER A 269 33.59 -6.34 25.90
CA SER A 269 33.25 -4.94 26.18
C SER A 269 31.71 -4.68 26.22
N GLY A 270 30.96 -5.74 26.58
CA GLY A 270 29.51 -5.69 26.61
C GLY A 270 28.86 -6.20 25.29
N SER A 271 27.57 -5.97 25.12
CA SER A 271 26.86 -6.36 23.87
C SER A 271 27.11 -5.36 22.74
N HIS A 272 26.89 -5.83 21.53
CA HIS A 272 26.99 -5.03 20.32
C HIS A 272 25.99 -5.49 19.26
N THR A 273 25.32 -4.54 18.62
CA THR A 273 24.27 -4.79 17.60
C THR A 273 24.41 -3.82 16.45
N VAL A 274 24.36 -4.34 15.21
CA VAL A 274 24.38 -3.53 14.00
C VAL A 274 22.95 -3.23 13.55
N ILE A 275 22.70 -1.99 13.18
CA ILE A 275 21.47 -1.56 12.53
C ILE A 275 21.80 -0.58 11.40
N GLY A 276 21.54 -0.97 10.15
CA GLY A 276 22.01 -0.20 8.99
C GLY A 276 23.52 -0.05 9.01
N THR A 277 24.01 1.16 9.04
CA THR A 277 25.46 1.49 9.12
C THR A 277 25.91 1.86 10.54
N VAL A 278 25.05 1.67 11.53
CA VAL A 278 25.27 2.05 12.93
C VAL A 278 25.54 0.81 13.77
N LEU A 279 26.60 0.82 14.57
CA LEU A 279 26.91 -0.20 15.57
C LEU A 279 26.65 0.39 16.97
N VAL A 280 25.66 -0.18 17.64
CA VAL A 280 25.33 0.14 19.04
C VAL A 280 26.12 -0.78 19.95
N ARG A 281 26.79 -0.23 20.97
CA ARG A 281 27.54 -1.00 21.98
C ARG A 281 27.11 -0.57 23.37
N THR A 282 26.87 -1.52 24.24
CA THR A 282 26.51 -1.29 25.65
C THR A 282 27.60 -1.81 26.60
N SER A 283 27.62 -1.30 27.82
CA SER A 283 28.62 -1.65 28.83
C SER A 283 28.50 -3.10 29.29
N ASP A 284 29.63 -3.79 29.53
CA ASP A 284 29.72 -5.08 30.19
C ASP A 284 29.37 -5.03 31.70
N LYS A 285 29.27 -3.83 32.29
CA LYS A 285 28.80 -3.61 33.65
C LYS A 285 27.31 -3.78 33.83
N LEU A 286 26.57 -3.80 32.73
CA LEU A 286 25.13 -4.07 32.71
C LEU A 286 24.86 -5.57 32.62
N THR A 287 23.78 -6.02 33.24
CA THR A 287 23.31 -7.40 33.03
C THR A 287 22.84 -7.59 31.59
N THR A 288 22.83 -8.80 31.09
CA THR A 288 22.39 -9.13 29.72
C THR A 288 20.97 -8.57 29.42
N SER A 289 20.06 -8.59 30.39
CA SER A 289 18.72 -8.02 30.22
C SER A 289 18.76 -6.50 30.09
N GLN A 290 19.57 -5.83 30.90
CA GLN A 290 19.75 -4.37 30.83
C GLN A 290 20.43 -3.93 29.52
N GLN A 291 21.40 -4.69 29.04
CA GLN A 291 22.03 -4.45 27.73
C GLN A 291 21.02 -4.53 26.61
N LYS A 292 20.20 -5.58 26.56
CA LYS A 292 19.16 -5.75 25.53
C LYS A 292 18.09 -4.66 25.59
N GLU A 293 17.66 -4.26 26.79
CA GLU A 293 16.69 -3.18 26.98
C GLU A 293 17.25 -1.84 26.49
N LEU A 294 18.49 -1.53 26.87
CA LEU A 294 19.17 -0.31 26.44
C LEU A 294 19.37 -0.28 24.91
N GLU A 295 19.82 -1.37 24.30
CA GLU A 295 19.93 -1.49 22.85
C GLU A 295 18.58 -1.27 22.17
N ALA A 296 17.52 -1.93 22.63
CA ALA A 296 16.19 -1.76 22.07
C ALA A 296 15.71 -0.31 22.12
N ASN A 297 15.89 0.37 23.26
CA ASN A 297 15.52 1.76 23.43
C ASN A 297 16.32 2.71 22.50
N ILE A 298 17.62 2.46 22.33
CA ILE A 298 18.48 3.23 21.41
C ILE A 298 17.99 3.01 19.96
N ILE A 299 17.78 1.76 19.56
CA ILE A 299 17.34 1.41 18.21
C ILE A 299 15.96 2.02 17.91
N GLU A 300 15.04 1.93 18.84
CA GLU A 300 13.70 2.53 18.69
C GLU A 300 13.79 4.03 18.42
N ILE A 301 14.60 4.75 19.22
CA ILE A 301 14.73 6.21 19.05
C ILE A 301 15.47 6.57 17.75
N LEU A 302 16.52 5.82 17.38
CA LEU A 302 17.26 6.01 16.12
C LEU A 302 16.38 5.75 14.88
N THR A 303 15.36 4.90 15.00
CA THR A 303 14.49 4.51 13.88
C THR A 303 13.09 5.09 13.96
N THR A 304 12.84 6.04 14.87
CA THR A 304 11.56 6.74 14.96
C THR A 304 11.43 7.75 13.81
N VAL A 305 10.52 7.47 12.88
CA VAL A 305 10.13 8.38 11.80
C VAL A 305 9.28 9.49 12.42
N SER A 306 9.74 10.75 12.32
CA SER A 306 9.04 11.94 12.83
C SER A 306 8.04 12.52 11.84
#